data_4abaa7cd93f893d304de0881c28cd56d
#
_entry.id   4abaa7cd93f893d304de0881c28cd56d
#
_cell.length_a   1.000
_cell.length_b   1.000
_cell.length_c   1.000
_cell.angle_alpha   90.00
_cell.angle_beta   90.00
_cell.angle_gamma   90.00
#
_symmetry.space_group_name_H-M   'P 1'
#
loop_
_entity.id
_entity.type
_entity.pdbx_description
1 polymer ?
#
loop_
_entity_poly.entity_id
_entity_poly.type
_entity_poly.pdbx_seq_one_letter_code
_entity_poly.pdbx_strand_id
1 'polypeptide(L)'
;MSARRKSLKTRKIIGLLIFLFGISLVTYPFLSMSIDDFTQYERNREFEEEISRDRHINDKIKKLYDRRNRTKTSNTQTNSSNENIRDVFAGEDSVNIEKNDLRDLGINLNKKVGFVSIPKLGQSFDLYLDANYEKIAKGVAVLSESDLPVGGKGKRTVIAGHSGYYNKVMFLNIHKLQSGDSIIVNFLGKKIEYKVYGMEKIYPEQGDKLKPIESEDTLTLLTCTQAPRYDMRLLVNARRVADNVQTNSVNNTIANDSIVEYISDKNVEPAIKIRKIFPYVISAFNIILIIIILLKLYRVIKSK
;
A
#
# COMPACT_ATOMS: atom_id res chain seq x y z
N MET A 1 -55.38 29.90 0.21
CA MET A 1 -54.78 28.74 -0.50
C MET A 1 -53.29 28.88 -0.80
N SER A 2 -52.76 30.09 -1.02
CA SER A 2 -51.34 30.38 -1.38
C SER A 2 -50.31 29.99 -0.28
N ALA A 3 -50.53 30.37 0.98
CA ALA A 3 -49.59 30.14 2.10
C ALA A 3 -49.35 28.65 2.39
N ARG A 4 -50.37 27.80 2.33
CA ARG A 4 -50.25 26.32 2.54
C ARG A 4 -49.44 25.64 1.45
N ARG A 5 -49.57 26.09 0.18
CA ARG A 5 -48.75 25.60 -0.94
C ARG A 5 -47.25 25.98 -0.77
N LYS A 6 -46.94 27.21 -0.35
CA LYS A 6 -45.57 27.65 -0.10
C LYS A 6 -44.93 26.84 1.04
N SER A 7 -45.65 26.62 2.16
CA SER A 7 -45.16 25.80 3.27
C SER A 7 -44.85 24.34 2.85
N LEU A 8 -45.71 23.72 2.06
CA LEU A 8 -45.48 22.36 1.51
C LEU A 8 -44.27 22.29 0.58
N LYS A 9 -44.08 23.32 -0.27
CA LYS A 9 -42.90 23.40 -1.17
C LYS A 9 -41.60 23.52 -0.39
N THR A 10 -41.56 24.40 0.63
CA THR A 10 -40.39 24.59 1.52
C THR A 10 -40.05 23.28 2.26
N ARG A 11 -41.03 22.59 2.81
CA ARG A 11 -40.82 21.29 3.50
C ARG A 11 -40.25 20.22 2.55
N LYS A 12 -40.72 20.17 1.30
CA LYS A 12 -40.17 19.24 0.26
C LYS A 12 -38.72 19.57 -0.06
N ILE A 13 -38.39 20.85 -0.22
CA ILE A 13 -37.01 21.31 -0.49
C ILE A 13 -36.10 20.94 0.68
N ILE A 14 -36.50 21.25 1.92
CA ILE A 14 -35.71 20.91 3.12
C ILE A 14 -35.51 19.38 3.23
N GLY A 15 -36.54 18.59 3.03
CA GLY A 15 -36.44 17.12 3.05
C GLY A 15 -35.48 16.57 1.99
N LEU A 16 -35.55 17.12 0.74
CA LEU A 16 -34.61 16.72 -0.32
C LEU A 16 -33.17 17.13 0.00
N LEU A 17 -32.94 18.31 0.60
CA LEU A 17 -31.61 18.75 1.00
C LEU A 17 -31.02 17.90 2.12
N ILE A 18 -31.82 17.54 3.14
CA ILE A 18 -31.39 16.63 4.22
C ILE A 18 -31.02 15.28 3.66
N PHE A 19 -31.86 14.75 2.74
CA PHE A 19 -31.60 13.47 2.10
C PHE A 19 -30.35 13.49 1.21
N LEU A 20 -30.14 14.57 0.46
CA LEU A 20 -28.93 14.79 -0.34
C LEU A 20 -27.68 14.82 0.54
N PHE A 21 -27.75 15.53 1.67
CA PHE A 21 -26.63 15.59 2.62
C PHE A 21 -26.31 14.20 3.20
N GLY A 22 -27.34 13.44 3.63
CA GLY A 22 -27.17 12.08 4.15
C GLY A 22 -26.52 11.13 3.14
N ILE A 23 -27.00 11.15 1.88
CA ILE A 23 -26.37 10.33 0.80
C ILE A 23 -24.94 10.75 0.53
N SER A 24 -24.63 12.04 0.50
CA SER A 24 -23.27 12.54 0.27
C SER A 24 -22.31 12.06 1.34
N LEU A 25 -22.72 12.03 2.61
CA LEU A 25 -21.93 11.50 3.71
C LEU A 25 -21.62 10.00 3.55
N VAL A 26 -22.61 9.22 3.12
CA VAL A 26 -22.42 7.78 2.88
C VAL A 26 -21.58 7.51 1.63
N THR A 27 -21.72 8.34 0.60
CA THR A 27 -20.97 8.18 -0.68
C THR A 27 -19.49 8.48 -0.52
N TYR A 28 -19.14 9.46 0.31
CA TYR A 28 -17.77 9.96 0.45
C TYR A 28 -16.71 8.87 0.68
N PRO A 29 -16.83 7.96 1.66
CA PRO A 29 -15.82 6.94 1.91
C PRO A 29 -15.64 5.98 0.72
N PHE A 30 -16.72 5.55 0.09
CA PHE A 30 -16.64 4.64 -1.06
C PHE A 30 -16.04 5.31 -2.30
N LEU A 31 -16.41 6.56 -2.55
CA LEU A 31 -15.86 7.35 -3.64
C LEU A 31 -14.35 7.62 -3.42
N SER A 32 -13.95 7.96 -2.20
CA SER A 32 -12.55 8.15 -1.84
C SER A 32 -11.73 6.87 -2.05
N MET A 33 -12.25 5.71 -1.64
CA MET A 33 -11.59 4.42 -1.87
C MET A 33 -11.46 4.10 -3.36
N SER A 34 -12.48 4.38 -4.17
CA SER A 34 -12.45 4.13 -5.61
C SER A 34 -11.46 5.04 -6.33
N ILE A 35 -11.40 6.31 -5.95
CA ILE A 35 -10.44 7.27 -6.51
C ILE A 35 -9.01 6.90 -6.11
N ASP A 36 -8.78 6.51 -4.85
CA ASP A 36 -7.44 6.13 -4.38
C ASP A 36 -6.92 4.89 -5.12
N ASP A 37 -7.76 3.87 -5.32
CA ASP A 37 -7.41 2.66 -6.09
C ASP A 37 -7.09 2.99 -7.56
N PHE A 38 -7.90 3.82 -8.20
CA PHE A 38 -7.66 4.25 -9.58
C PHE A 38 -6.38 5.10 -9.71
N THR A 39 -6.19 6.07 -8.83
CA THR A 39 -5.01 6.93 -8.86
C THR A 39 -3.74 6.17 -8.47
N GLN A 40 -3.83 5.10 -7.68
CA GLN A 40 -2.70 4.24 -7.37
C GLN A 40 -2.15 3.56 -8.64
N TYR A 41 -3.04 3.05 -9.48
CA TYR A 41 -2.66 2.45 -10.76
C TYR A 41 -1.92 3.46 -11.66
N GLU A 42 -2.48 4.67 -11.84
CA GLU A 42 -1.84 5.71 -12.65
C GLU A 42 -0.47 6.11 -12.07
N ARG A 43 -0.36 6.29 -10.76
CA ARG A 43 0.92 6.59 -10.10
C ARG A 43 1.99 5.51 -10.30
N ASN A 44 1.59 4.24 -10.34
CA ASN A 44 2.53 3.13 -10.58
C ASN A 44 3.01 3.14 -12.03
N ARG A 45 2.11 3.38 -12.99
CA ARG A 45 2.44 3.49 -14.41
C ARG A 45 3.39 4.67 -14.68
N GLU A 46 3.06 5.84 -14.17
CA GLU A 46 3.92 7.02 -14.29
C GLU A 46 5.31 6.79 -13.71
N PHE A 47 5.38 6.13 -12.55
CA PHE A 47 6.65 5.76 -11.93
C PHE A 47 7.46 4.80 -12.81
N GLU A 48 6.85 3.77 -13.38
CA GLU A 48 7.54 2.83 -14.28
C GLU A 48 8.05 3.53 -15.54
N GLU A 49 7.26 4.44 -16.11
CA GLU A 49 7.67 5.24 -17.26
C GLU A 49 8.84 6.18 -16.91
N GLU A 50 8.81 6.85 -15.75
CA GLU A 50 9.90 7.71 -15.28
C GLU A 50 11.20 6.91 -15.12
N ILE A 51 11.13 5.77 -14.43
CA ILE A 51 12.29 4.90 -14.19
C ILE A 51 12.84 4.31 -15.49
N SER A 52 11.97 3.90 -16.43
CA SER A 52 12.42 3.32 -17.70
C SER A 52 13.23 4.30 -18.58
N ARG A 53 13.02 5.60 -18.39
CA ARG A 53 13.78 6.67 -19.07
C ARG A 53 15.17 6.90 -18.44
N ASP A 54 15.39 6.44 -17.21
CA ASP A 54 16.68 6.63 -16.51
C ASP A 54 17.69 5.54 -16.90
N ARG A 55 18.55 5.85 -17.85
CA ARG A 55 19.61 4.93 -18.34
C ARG A 55 20.62 4.53 -17.25
N HIS A 56 20.73 5.29 -16.17
CA HIS A 56 21.69 5.07 -15.09
C HIS A 56 21.08 4.39 -13.87
N ILE A 57 19.84 3.92 -13.95
CA ILE A 57 19.12 3.38 -12.79
C ILE A 57 19.85 2.20 -12.14
N ASN A 58 20.42 1.29 -12.93
CA ASN A 58 21.16 0.14 -12.41
C ASN A 58 22.44 0.56 -11.65
N ASP A 59 23.12 1.59 -12.13
CA ASP A 59 24.31 2.15 -11.44
C ASP A 59 23.90 2.82 -10.13
N LYS A 60 22.78 3.51 -10.11
CA LYS A 60 22.22 4.13 -8.89
C LYS A 60 21.86 3.05 -7.86
N ILE A 61 21.18 1.97 -8.27
CA ILE A 61 20.85 0.84 -7.41
C ILE A 61 22.13 0.22 -6.81
N LYS A 62 23.15 -0.02 -7.63
CA LYS A 62 24.43 -0.57 -7.19
C LYS A 62 25.11 0.33 -6.17
N LYS A 63 25.23 1.62 -6.47
CA LYS A 63 25.84 2.60 -5.56
C LYS A 63 25.08 2.70 -4.23
N LEU A 64 23.74 2.70 -4.27
CA LEU A 64 22.89 2.70 -3.08
C LEU A 64 23.15 1.46 -2.22
N TYR A 65 23.19 0.29 -2.85
CA TYR A 65 23.46 -0.99 -2.19
C TYR A 65 24.86 -0.99 -1.52
N ASP A 66 25.89 -0.58 -2.26
CA ASP A 66 27.26 -0.52 -1.75
C ASP A 66 27.40 0.44 -0.57
N ARG A 67 26.72 1.59 -0.63
CA ARG A 67 26.69 2.58 0.45
C ARG A 67 26.05 2.01 1.71
N ARG A 68 24.88 1.40 1.59
CA ARG A 68 24.18 0.79 2.74
C ARG A 68 24.97 -0.36 3.37
N ASN A 69 25.61 -1.19 2.58
CA ASN A 69 26.46 -2.25 3.13
C ASN A 69 27.65 -1.70 3.90
N ARG A 70 28.31 -0.63 3.42
CA ARG A 70 29.40 0.03 4.13
C ARG A 70 28.95 0.60 5.48
N THR A 71 27.81 1.26 5.52
CA THR A 71 27.25 1.82 6.76
C THR A 71 26.93 0.72 7.77
N LYS A 72 26.33 -0.40 7.35
CA LYS A 72 26.09 -1.57 8.22
C LYS A 72 27.39 -2.11 8.81
N THR A 73 28.44 -2.27 8.01
CA THR A 73 29.75 -2.79 8.48
C THR A 73 30.42 -1.85 9.46
N SER A 74 30.34 -0.54 9.25
CA SER A 74 30.93 0.45 10.17
C SER A 74 30.24 0.47 11.53
N ASN A 75 28.92 0.36 11.56
CA ASN A 75 28.12 0.33 12.79
C ASN A 75 28.36 -0.96 13.61
N THR A 76 28.63 -2.08 12.95
CA THR A 76 28.95 -3.36 13.63
C THR A 76 30.27 -3.32 14.37
N GLN A 77 31.21 -2.46 13.99
CA GLN A 77 32.50 -2.32 14.68
C GLN A 77 32.46 -1.40 15.92
N THR A 78 31.45 -0.53 16.03
CA THR A 78 31.38 0.47 17.11
C THR A 78 30.44 0.08 18.25
N ASN A 79 29.50 -0.83 18.07
CA ASN A 79 28.56 -1.25 19.13
C ASN A 79 28.27 -2.74 19.05
N SER A 80 28.94 -3.55 19.86
CA SER A 80 28.64 -4.96 20.11
C SER A 80 27.50 -5.14 21.13
N SER A 81 26.38 -4.49 20.94
CA SER A 81 25.21 -4.72 21.78
C SER A 81 23.93 -4.65 20.93
N ASN A 82 23.31 -5.84 20.70
CA ASN A 82 21.92 -6.07 20.34
C ASN A 82 21.24 -4.98 19.49
N GLU A 83 21.61 -4.82 18.21
CA GLU A 83 20.80 -4.06 17.27
C GLU A 83 19.51 -4.89 16.98
N ASN A 84 18.56 -4.81 17.89
CA ASN A 84 17.20 -5.23 17.62
C ASN A 84 16.61 -4.24 16.60
N ILE A 85 16.01 -4.77 15.53
CA ILE A 85 15.25 -3.97 14.56
C ILE A 85 14.17 -3.23 15.35
N ARG A 86 14.14 -1.90 15.18
CA ARG A 86 13.25 -1.03 15.94
C ARG A 86 11.81 -1.14 15.46
N ASP A 87 10.89 -0.98 16.41
CA ASP A 87 9.47 -0.92 16.12
C ASP A 87 9.06 0.46 15.60
N VAL A 88 8.87 0.59 14.30
CA VAL A 88 8.45 1.83 13.62
C VAL A 88 7.07 2.34 14.07
N PHE A 89 6.26 1.50 14.74
CA PHE A 89 4.92 1.85 15.21
C PHE A 89 4.90 2.40 16.64
N ALA A 90 6.01 2.38 17.36
CA ALA A 90 6.09 2.86 18.74
C ALA A 90 6.06 4.40 18.87
N GLY A 91 6.02 5.14 17.76
CA GLY A 91 5.93 6.59 17.76
C GLY A 91 7.20 7.32 18.24
N GLU A 92 8.26 6.59 18.51
CA GLU A 92 9.57 7.20 18.77
C GLU A 92 10.05 7.82 17.46
N ASP A 93 10.23 9.14 17.50
CA ASP A 93 10.83 9.89 16.41
C ASP A 93 12.08 9.15 15.93
N SER A 94 12.03 8.78 14.67
CA SER A 94 13.12 8.14 13.96
C SER A 94 14.42 8.79 14.42
N VAL A 95 15.25 8.04 15.14
CA VAL A 95 16.64 8.43 15.37
C VAL A 95 17.13 8.96 14.03
N ASN A 96 17.74 10.13 14.07
CA ASN A 96 18.49 10.68 12.96
C ASN A 96 19.47 9.59 12.49
N ILE A 97 18.95 8.66 11.68
CA ILE A 97 19.81 7.97 10.73
C ILE A 97 20.40 9.15 10.02
N GLU A 98 21.71 9.35 10.18
CA GLU A 98 22.44 10.34 9.42
C GLU A 98 21.76 10.36 8.07
N LYS A 99 21.15 11.49 7.73
CA LYS A 99 20.47 11.66 6.46
C LYS A 99 21.56 11.42 5.44
N ASN A 100 21.81 10.15 5.16
CA ASN A 100 22.69 9.75 4.08
C ASN A 100 22.08 10.39 2.86
N ASP A 101 22.56 11.58 2.58
CA ASP A 101 22.05 12.42 1.53
C ASP A 101 22.31 11.65 0.22
N LEU A 102 21.29 10.93 -0.23
CA LEU A 102 21.34 10.19 -1.48
C LEU A 102 21.02 11.10 -2.67
N ARG A 103 20.93 12.42 -2.45
CA ARG A 103 20.72 13.42 -3.51
C ARG A 103 21.83 13.37 -4.56
N ASP A 104 23.07 13.08 -4.16
CA ASP A 104 24.18 12.85 -5.08
C ASP A 104 23.99 11.63 -6.01
N LEU A 105 23.15 10.65 -5.61
CA LEU A 105 22.74 9.54 -6.45
C LEU A 105 21.46 9.84 -7.24
N GLY A 106 20.88 11.03 -7.07
CA GLY A 106 19.60 11.41 -7.65
C GLY A 106 18.40 10.66 -7.06
N ILE A 107 18.55 10.07 -5.85
CA ILE A 107 17.50 9.35 -5.14
C ILE A 107 16.96 10.24 -4.02
N ASN A 108 15.68 10.61 -4.10
CA ASN A 108 15.02 11.38 -3.06
C ASN A 108 14.31 10.43 -2.10
N LEU A 109 14.81 10.28 -0.88
CA LEU A 109 14.24 9.41 0.15
C LEU A 109 12.83 9.79 0.61
N ASN A 110 12.38 11.02 0.32
CA ASN A 110 11.01 11.47 0.62
C ASN A 110 10.01 11.14 -0.50
N LYS A 111 10.51 10.70 -1.66
CA LYS A 111 9.68 10.23 -2.77
C LYS A 111 9.56 8.71 -2.74
N LYS A 112 8.53 8.19 -3.39
CA LYS A 112 8.41 6.74 -3.58
C LYS A 112 9.58 6.23 -4.42
N VAL A 113 10.04 5.04 -4.09
CA VAL A 113 11.12 4.33 -4.79
C VAL A 113 10.62 3.09 -5.54
N GLY A 114 9.32 2.85 -5.48
CA GLY A 114 8.69 1.70 -6.07
C GLY A 114 7.28 1.48 -5.55
N PHE A 115 6.84 0.24 -5.65
CA PHE A 115 5.55 -0.20 -5.11
C PHE A 115 5.58 -1.69 -4.75
N VAL A 116 4.67 -2.09 -3.85
CA VAL A 116 4.45 -3.49 -3.46
C VAL A 116 3.06 -3.89 -3.92
N SER A 117 2.97 -4.89 -4.79
CA SER A 117 1.71 -5.45 -5.25
C SER A 117 1.43 -6.80 -4.63
N ILE A 118 0.20 -7.02 -4.19
CA ILE A 118 -0.29 -8.27 -3.60
C ILE A 118 -1.51 -8.72 -4.41
N PRO A 119 -1.30 -9.52 -5.48
CA PRO A 119 -2.35 -9.86 -6.44
C PRO A 119 -3.58 -10.48 -5.79
N LYS A 120 -3.41 -11.42 -4.85
CA LYS A 120 -4.53 -12.03 -4.15
C LYS A 120 -5.44 -11.03 -3.43
N LEU A 121 -4.88 -9.94 -2.92
CA LEU A 121 -5.66 -8.88 -2.26
C LEU A 121 -6.13 -7.79 -3.23
N GLY A 122 -5.65 -7.81 -4.48
CA GLY A 122 -5.89 -6.77 -5.46
C GLY A 122 -5.42 -5.39 -4.98
N GLN A 123 -4.30 -5.36 -4.25
CA GLN A 123 -3.79 -4.17 -3.61
C GLN A 123 -2.38 -3.87 -4.07
N SER A 124 -2.08 -2.60 -4.27
CA SER A 124 -0.75 -2.08 -4.53
C SER A 124 -0.49 -0.88 -3.62
N PHE A 125 0.74 -0.74 -3.14
CA PHE A 125 1.12 0.28 -2.16
C PHE A 125 2.39 0.97 -2.62
N ASP A 126 2.43 2.31 -2.55
CA ASP A 126 3.66 3.07 -2.77
C ASP A 126 4.73 2.65 -1.77
N LEU A 127 5.93 2.35 -2.26
CA LEU A 127 7.08 1.91 -1.46
C LEU A 127 8.03 3.07 -1.21
N TYR A 128 8.39 3.26 0.05
CA TYR A 128 9.38 4.24 0.51
C TYR A 128 10.57 3.52 1.15
N LEU A 129 11.71 4.23 1.25
CA LEU A 129 12.87 3.78 2.05
C LEU A 129 12.86 4.47 3.41
N ASP A 130 13.54 3.84 4.37
CA ASP A 130 13.75 4.36 5.72
C ASP A 130 12.42 4.67 6.43
N ALA A 131 11.76 3.58 6.85
CA ALA A 131 10.45 3.61 7.46
C ALA A 131 10.41 4.57 8.65
N ASN A 132 9.42 5.46 8.63
CA ASN A 132 9.01 6.30 9.73
C ASN A 132 7.49 6.49 9.68
N TYR A 133 6.92 7.09 10.72
CA TYR A 133 5.47 7.25 10.83
C TYR A 133 4.86 7.98 9.62
N GLU A 134 5.51 9.05 9.12
CA GLU A 134 5.01 9.82 7.98
C GLU A 134 4.97 9.00 6.68
N LYS A 135 6.01 8.19 6.42
CA LYS A 135 6.11 7.37 5.21
C LYS A 135 5.11 6.22 5.23
N ILE A 136 4.96 5.53 6.38
CA ILE A 136 3.97 4.45 6.48
C ILE A 136 2.52 4.95 6.51
N ALA A 137 2.27 6.24 6.77
CA ALA A 137 0.96 6.87 6.60
C ALA A 137 0.61 7.14 5.12
N LYS A 138 1.63 7.31 4.27
CA LYS A 138 1.47 7.53 2.81
C LYS A 138 1.37 6.23 2.03
N GLY A 139 2.13 5.21 2.44
CA GLY A 139 2.22 3.91 1.77
C GLY A 139 2.84 2.86 2.68
N VAL A 140 3.81 2.12 2.17
CA VAL A 140 4.61 1.16 2.93
C VAL A 140 6.08 1.52 2.83
N ALA A 141 6.90 1.13 3.80
CA ALA A 141 8.30 1.54 3.80
C ALA A 141 9.24 0.42 4.26
N VAL A 142 10.41 0.35 3.63
CA VAL A 142 11.50 -0.55 4.02
C VAL A 142 12.11 -0.07 5.33
N LEU A 143 12.27 -0.97 6.30
CA LEU A 143 12.99 -0.65 7.53
C LEU A 143 14.45 -0.38 7.25
N SER A 144 15.02 0.65 7.87
CA SER A 144 16.41 1.09 7.64
C SER A 144 17.43 0.00 8.00
N GLU A 145 17.13 -0.77 9.03
CA GLU A 145 17.97 -1.84 9.56
C GLU A 145 17.92 -3.10 8.70
N SER A 146 16.89 -3.23 7.83
CA SER A 146 16.73 -4.38 6.93
C SER A 146 17.52 -4.20 5.62
N ASP A 147 17.52 -5.26 4.79
CA ASP A 147 18.16 -5.19 3.48
C ASP A 147 17.25 -4.49 2.46
N LEU A 148 17.89 -3.89 1.43
CA LEU A 148 17.16 -3.30 0.31
C LEU A 148 16.45 -4.40 -0.51
N PRO A 149 15.31 -4.09 -1.12
CA PRO A 149 14.54 -5.05 -1.91
C PRO A 149 15.16 -5.26 -3.32
N VAL A 150 16.43 -5.62 -3.35
CA VAL A 150 17.18 -5.93 -4.57
C VAL A 150 17.42 -7.44 -4.73
N GLY A 151 17.04 -8.22 -3.72
CA GLY A 151 17.25 -9.65 -3.62
C GLY A 151 18.69 -10.04 -3.29
N GLY A 152 18.89 -11.32 -3.03
CA GLY A 152 20.19 -11.92 -2.75
C GLY A 152 20.15 -12.91 -1.59
N LYS A 153 20.95 -13.97 -1.66
CA LYS A 153 21.07 -14.98 -0.59
C LYS A 153 21.57 -14.34 0.71
N GLY A 154 21.02 -14.79 1.84
CA GLY A 154 21.33 -14.24 3.15
C GLY A 154 20.81 -12.82 3.35
N LYS A 155 19.80 -12.41 2.58
CA LYS A 155 19.17 -11.08 2.65
C LYS A 155 17.73 -11.17 3.10
N ARG A 156 17.31 -10.24 3.93
CA ARG A 156 15.92 -10.09 4.35
C ARG A 156 15.49 -8.64 4.26
N THR A 157 14.54 -8.38 3.38
CA THR A 157 13.87 -7.09 3.30
C THR A 157 12.66 -7.09 4.22
N VAL A 158 12.53 -6.09 5.09
CA VAL A 158 11.35 -5.91 5.94
C VAL A 158 10.63 -4.64 5.51
N ILE A 159 9.37 -4.79 5.12
CA ILE A 159 8.50 -3.69 4.68
C ILE A 159 7.39 -3.50 5.70
N ALA A 160 7.36 -2.33 6.32
CA ALA A 160 6.35 -1.94 7.31
C ALA A 160 5.20 -1.15 6.67
N GLY A 161 3.99 -1.38 7.17
CA GLY A 161 2.79 -0.63 6.81
C GLY A 161 1.73 -0.69 7.90
N HIS A 162 0.89 0.34 8.01
CA HIS A 162 -0.21 0.35 8.99
C HIS A 162 -1.22 -0.79 8.76
N SER A 163 -1.81 -1.31 9.83
CA SER A 163 -2.98 -2.21 9.78
C SER A 163 -4.26 -1.41 9.59
N GLY A 164 -4.38 -0.73 8.41
CA GLY A 164 -5.38 0.29 8.14
C GLY A 164 -4.97 1.66 8.67
N TYR A 165 -5.29 2.71 7.91
CA TYR A 165 -4.97 4.08 8.29
C TYR A 165 -5.99 5.05 7.70
N TYR A 166 -6.83 5.66 8.55
CA TYR A 166 -7.96 6.48 8.12
C TYR A 166 -8.84 5.75 7.09
N ASN A 167 -8.95 6.30 5.88
CA ASN A 167 -9.69 5.72 4.75
C ASN A 167 -8.87 4.77 3.87
N LYS A 168 -7.59 4.49 4.22
CA LYS A 168 -6.70 3.60 3.47
C LYS A 168 -6.67 2.20 4.09
N VAL A 169 -6.80 1.19 3.24
CA VAL A 169 -6.79 -0.22 3.68
C VAL A 169 -5.41 -0.67 4.16
N MET A 170 -4.34 -0.16 3.56
CA MET A 170 -2.95 -0.51 3.89
C MET A 170 -2.76 -2.03 4.07
N PHE A 171 -2.01 -2.47 5.10
CA PHE A 171 -1.78 -3.88 5.41
C PHE A 171 -2.89 -4.54 6.25
N LEU A 172 -4.08 -3.93 6.32
CA LEU A 172 -5.23 -4.47 7.06
C LEU A 172 -5.55 -5.93 6.70
N ASN A 173 -5.40 -6.30 5.43
CA ASN A 173 -5.83 -7.60 4.90
C ASN A 173 -4.69 -8.61 4.73
N ILE A 174 -3.42 -8.29 5.06
CA ILE A 174 -2.31 -9.24 4.83
C ILE A 174 -2.42 -10.52 5.65
N HIS A 175 -3.19 -10.50 6.73
CA HIS A 175 -3.51 -11.69 7.52
C HIS A 175 -4.31 -12.77 6.75
N LYS A 176 -4.86 -12.45 5.58
CA LYS A 176 -5.60 -13.37 4.70
C LYS A 176 -4.72 -14.08 3.69
N LEU A 177 -3.45 -13.70 3.59
CA LEU A 177 -2.50 -14.37 2.72
C LEU A 177 -2.26 -15.80 3.22
N GLN A 178 -1.95 -16.69 2.29
CA GLN A 178 -1.69 -18.11 2.55
C GLN A 178 -0.38 -18.49 1.89
N SER A 179 0.19 -19.62 2.31
CA SER A 179 1.38 -20.18 1.68
C SER A 179 1.15 -20.35 0.17
N GLY A 180 2.11 -19.88 -0.64
CA GLY A 180 2.05 -19.88 -2.09
C GLY A 180 1.53 -18.57 -2.72
N ASP A 181 0.91 -17.67 -1.93
CA ASP A 181 0.48 -16.36 -2.46
C ASP A 181 1.67 -15.49 -2.83
N SER A 182 1.51 -14.70 -3.89
CA SER A 182 2.57 -13.83 -4.40
C SER A 182 2.56 -12.47 -3.73
N ILE A 183 3.76 -11.97 -3.46
CA ILE A 183 4.06 -10.58 -3.14
C ILE A 183 5.10 -10.11 -4.16
N ILE A 184 4.80 -9.05 -4.89
CA ILE A 184 5.67 -8.52 -5.93
C ILE A 184 6.16 -7.16 -5.50
N VAL A 185 7.48 -7.02 -5.43
CA VAL A 185 8.13 -5.75 -5.08
C VAL A 185 8.75 -5.17 -6.34
N ASN A 186 8.30 -3.99 -6.74
CA ASN A 186 8.98 -3.16 -7.73
C ASN A 186 9.84 -2.14 -6.98
N PHE A 187 11.14 -2.23 -7.12
CA PHE A 187 12.08 -1.29 -6.52
C PHE A 187 12.96 -0.67 -7.62
N LEU A 188 12.79 0.62 -7.84
CA LEU A 188 13.49 1.36 -8.90
C LEU A 188 13.44 0.63 -10.26
N GLY A 189 12.27 0.10 -10.62
CA GLY A 189 12.03 -0.63 -11.86
C GLY A 189 12.42 -2.11 -11.84
N LYS A 190 13.17 -2.57 -10.83
CA LYS A 190 13.48 -3.99 -10.66
C LYS A 190 12.32 -4.68 -9.96
N LYS A 191 11.69 -5.65 -10.64
CA LYS A 191 10.59 -6.44 -10.11
C LYS A 191 11.11 -7.77 -9.55
N ILE A 192 10.72 -8.08 -8.32
CA ILE A 192 11.06 -9.34 -7.64
C ILE A 192 9.77 -9.94 -7.08
N GLU A 193 9.53 -11.20 -7.40
CA GLU A 193 8.42 -11.97 -6.85
C GLU A 193 8.89 -12.80 -5.66
N TYR A 194 8.10 -12.75 -4.59
CA TYR A 194 8.23 -13.58 -3.40
C TYR A 194 6.95 -14.38 -3.20
N LYS A 195 7.08 -15.62 -2.71
CA LYS A 195 5.96 -16.48 -2.31
C LYS A 195 5.89 -16.57 -0.80
N VAL A 196 4.70 -16.30 -0.25
CA VAL A 196 4.45 -16.46 1.18
C VAL A 196 4.71 -17.92 1.59
N TYR A 197 5.42 -18.12 2.69
CA TYR A 197 5.64 -19.43 3.28
C TYR A 197 5.11 -19.57 4.70
N GLY A 198 4.80 -18.47 5.37
CA GLY A 198 4.26 -18.50 6.72
C GLY A 198 3.96 -17.13 7.30
N MET A 199 3.29 -17.17 8.44
CA MET A 199 2.97 -15.97 9.23
C MET A 199 3.27 -16.25 10.70
N GLU A 200 3.69 -15.21 11.42
CA GLU A 200 3.86 -15.27 12.86
C GLU A 200 3.45 -13.95 13.51
N LYS A 201 3.13 -14.02 14.79
CA LYS A 201 2.88 -12.84 15.62
C LYS A 201 4.00 -12.73 16.64
N ILE A 202 4.58 -11.56 16.74
CA ILE A 202 5.67 -11.25 17.66
C ILE A 202 5.33 -10.05 18.54
N TYR A 203 5.99 -9.93 19.68
CA TYR A 203 5.99 -8.67 20.43
C TYR A 203 7.00 -7.69 19.83
N PRO A 204 6.82 -6.35 20.01
CA PRO A 204 7.72 -5.34 19.49
C PRO A 204 9.19 -5.55 19.85
N GLU A 205 9.45 -6.12 21.05
CA GLU A 205 10.79 -6.35 21.58
C GLU A 205 11.52 -7.53 20.90
N GLN A 206 10.79 -8.36 20.13
CA GLN A 206 11.31 -9.53 19.44
C GLN A 206 11.87 -9.21 18.05
N GLY A 207 12.57 -8.09 17.90
CA GLY A 207 13.18 -7.66 16.63
C GLY A 207 14.22 -8.64 16.08
N ASP A 208 14.78 -9.54 16.92
CA ASP A 208 15.65 -10.64 16.52
C ASP A 208 14.98 -11.59 15.50
N LYS A 209 13.66 -11.72 15.53
CA LYS A 209 12.85 -12.48 14.57
C LYS A 209 12.91 -11.93 13.14
N LEU A 210 13.36 -10.71 12.97
CA LEU A 210 13.48 -10.03 11.68
C LEU A 210 14.89 -10.14 11.08
N LYS A 211 15.83 -10.82 11.74
CA LYS A 211 17.18 -11.02 11.23
C LYS A 211 17.17 -11.84 9.92
N PRO A 212 18.13 -11.61 9.02
CA PRO A 212 18.29 -12.40 7.81
C PRO A 212 18.46 -13.89 8.10
N ILE A 213 17.95 -14.74 7.21
CA ILE A 213 18.12 -16.19 7.25
C ILE A 213 19.27 -16.55 6.32
N GLU A 214 20.28 -17.27 6.83
CA GLU A 214 21.41 -17.69 6.02
C GLU A 214 20.95 -18.46 4.77
N SER A 215 21.62 -18.19 3.64
CA SER A 215 21.33 -18.76 2.33
C SER A 215 19.95 -18.54 1.73
N GLU A 216 19.04 -17.86 2.40
CA GLU A 216 17.71 -17.51 1.86
C GLU A 216 17.64 -16.04 1.39
N ASP A 217 16.78 -15.77 0.41
CA ASP A 217 16.37 -14.44 0.00
C ASP A 217 14.92 -14.26 0.42
N THR A 218 14.70 -13.44 1.46
CA THR A 218 13.40 -13.35 2.13
C THR A 218 12.86 -11.93 2.16
N LEU A 219 11.53 -11.86 2.14
CA LEU A 219 10.74 -10.65 2.35
C LEU A 219 9.82 -10.86 3.54
N THR A 220 9.69 -9.85 4.40
CA THR A 220 8.71 -9.83 5.48
C THR A 220 7.85 -8.58 5.37
N LEU A 221 6.52 -8.75 5.32
CA LEU A 221 5.58 -7.66 5.55
C LEU A 221 5.30 -7.57 7.05
N LEU A 222 5.44 -6.38 7.61
CA LEU A 222 5.31 -6.08 9.03
C LEU A 222 4.17 -5.10 9.27
N THR A 223 3.23 -5.43 10.15
CA THR A 223 2.14 -4.55 10.56
C THR A 223 1.71 -4.80 12.01
N CYS A 224 0.94 -3.88 12.58
CA CYS A 224 0.30 -4.12 13.87
C CYS A 224 -0.79 -5.20 13.77
N THR A 225 -0.98 -5.99 14.81
CA THR A 225 -2.13 -6.90 14.90
C THR A 225 -3.43 -6.11 15.05
N GLN A 226 -4.56 -6.76 14.70
CA GLN A 226 -5.88 -6.16 14.80
C GLN A 226 -6.53 -6.41 16.17
N ALA A 227 -7.65 -5.73 16.41
CA ALA A 227 -8.46 -5.94 17.61
C ALA A 227 -8.62 -7.45 17.91
N PRO A 228 -8.67 -7.84 19.20
CA PRO A 228 -8.57 -6.98 20.38
C PRO A 228 -7.12 -6.67 20.83
N ARG A 229 -6.11 -7.23 20.17
CA ARG A 229 -4.70 -7.11 20.57
C ARG A 229 -3.90 -6.29 19.55
N TYR A 230 -3.70 -5.01 19.85
CA TYR A 230 -2.86 -4.12 19.05
C TYR A 230 -1.39 -4.08 19.51
N ASP A 231 -1.08 -4.78 20.57
CA ASP A 231 0.23 -4.82 21.25
C ASP A 231 1.26 -5.70 20.53
N MET A 232 0.83 -6.51 19.59
CA MET A 232 1.71 -7.41 18.83
C MET A 232 1.92 -6.90 17.38
N ARG A 233 2.89 -7.52 16.72
CA ARG A 233 3.17 -7.32 15.29
C ARG A 233 2.90 -8.60 14.52
N LEU A 234 2.22 -8.46 13.38
CA LEU A 234 2.00 -9.54 12.43
C LEU A 234 3.12 -9.51 11.38
N LEU A 235 3.80 -10.62 11.23
CA LEU A 235 4.77 -10.87 10.17
C LEU A 235 4.17 -11.79 9.12
N VAL A 236 4.24 -11.40 7.85
CA VAL A 236 3.99 -12.30 6.71
C VAL A 236 5.32 -12.53 6.03
N ASN A 237 5.82 -13.75 6.11
CA ASN A 237 7.14 -14.15 5.63
C ASN A 237 7.03 -14.80 4.25
N ALA A 238 7.87 -14.34 3.31
CA ALA A 238 7.90 -14.82 1.94
C ALA A 238 9.34 -15.07 1.48
N ARG A 239 9.52 -16.04 0.56
CA ARG A 239 10.80 -16.38 -0.07
C ARG A 239 10.77 -16.00 -1.54
N ARG A 240 11.93 -15.58 -2.07
CA ARG A 240 12.08 -15.26 -3.47
C ARG A 240 11.80 -16.47 -4.36
N VAL A 241 11.08 -16.26 -5.45
CA VAL A 241 10.94 -17.24 -6.53
C VAL A 241 12.22 -17.23 -7.36
N ALA A 242 12.78 -18.43 -7.66
CA ALA A 242 13.96 -18.54 -8.51
C ALA A 242 13.69 -17.92 -9.90
N ASP A 243 14.67 -17.19 -10.44
CA ASP A 243 14.55 -16.45 -11.72
C ASP A 243 14.24 -17.34 -12.95
N ASN A 244 14.25 -18.68 -12.80
CA ASN A 244 14.01 -19.64 -13.89
C ASN A 244 12.53 -19.95 -14.18
N VAL A 245 11.60 -19.45 -13.38
CA VAL A 245 10.17 -19.58 -13.66
C VAL A 245 9.77 -18.39 -14.52
N GLN A 246 9.68 -18.63 -15.81
CA GLN A 246 9.30 -17.74 -16.92
C GLN A 246 8.68 -16.40 -16.43
N THR A 247 9.52 -15.35 -16.41
CA THR A 247 9.14 -13.96 -16.16
C THR A 247 8.06 -13.43 -17.11
N ASN A 248 7.70 -14.20 -18.14
CA ASN A 248 6.69 -13.82 -19.13
C ASN A 248 5.26 -13.76 -18.57
N SER A 249 4.92 -14.60 -17.57
CA SER A 249 3.60 -14.51 -16.90
C SER A 249 3.56 -13.36 -15.87
N VAL A 250 4.67 -13.09 -15.19
CA VAL A 250 4.78 -12.02 -14.20
C VAL A 250 4.76 -10.64 -14.87
N ASN A 251 5.45 -10.49 -16.01
CA ASN A 251 5.48 -9.23 -16.74
C ASN A 251 4.09 -8.84 -17.30
N ASN A 252 3.28 -9.82 -17.69
CA ASN A 252 1.92 -9.55 -18.17
C ASN A 252 0.91 -9.30 -17.04
N THR A 253 1.08 -9.94 -15.88
CA THR A 253 0.16 -9.81 -14.74
C THR A 253 0.36 -8.50 -13.98
N ILE A 254 1.57 -7.89 -14.05
CA ILE A 254 1.91 -6.69 -13.27
C ILE A 254 1.76 -5.41 -14.11
N ALA A 255 1.93 -5.49 -15.42
CA ALA A 255 1.82 -4.31 -16.31
C ALA A 255 0.38 -3.81 -16.43
N ASN A 256 -0.61 -4.64 -16.10
CA ASN A 256 -2.01 -4.37 -16.35
C ASN A 256 -2.84 -4.54 -15.06
N ASP A 257 -2.50 -3.88 -13.98
CA ASP A 257 -3.33 -3.78 -12.76
C ASP A 257 -4.64 -2.99 -13.01
N SER A 258 -5.16 -3.02 -14.26
CA SER A 258 -6.46 -2.45 -14.53
C SER A 258 -7.52 -3.27 -13.81
N ILE A 259 -8.54 -2.60 -13.27
CA ILE A 259 -9.70 -3.25 -12.64
C ILE A 259 -10.28 -4.33 -13.54
N VAL A 260 -10.29 -4.12 -14.87
CA VAL A 260 -10.83 -5.04 -15.86
C VAL A 260 -10.05 -6.36 -15.89
N GLU A 261 -8.72 -6.30 -15.85
CA GLU A 261 -7.88 -7.50 -15.87
C GLU A 261 -7.96 -8.28 -14.55
N TYR A 262 -7.95 -7.55 -13.42
CA TYR A 262 -8.16 -8.15 -12.11
C TYR A 262 -9.50 -8.89 -12.01
N ILE A 263 -10.57 -8.33 -12.58
CA ILE A 263 -11.88 -8.98 -12.64
C ILE A 263 -11.83 -10.23 -13.52
N SER A 264 -11.06 -10.20 -14.60
CA SER A 264 -10.95 -11.28 -15.59
C SER A 264 -10.05 -12.42 -15.13
N ASP A 265 -9.14 -12.18 -14.18
CA ASP A 265 -8.21 -13.20 -13.70
C ASP A 265 -8.96 -14.32 -12.98
N LYS A 266 -8.86 -15.54 -13.52
CA LYS A 266 -9.52 -16.74 -12.97
C LYS A 266 -8.91 -17.20 -11.65
N ASN A 267 -7.69 -16.78 -11.33
CA ASN A 267 -6.97 -17.19 -10.13
C ASN A 267 -7.38 -16.37 -8.89
N VAL A 268 -8.05 -15.26 -9.08
CA VAL A 268 -8.52 -14.40 -7.97
C VAL A 268 -9.86 -14.90 -7.47
N GLU A 269 -9.94 -15.14 -6.17
CA GLU A 269 -11.15 -15.62 -5.50
C GLU A 269 -12.33 -14.66 -5.70
N PRO A 270 -13.55 -15.17 -6.02
CA PRO A 270 -14.72 -14.32 -6.29
C PRO A 270 -15.06 -13.34 -5.17
N ALA A 271 -14.88 -13.73 -3.90
CA ALA A 271 -15.13 -12.87 -2.75
C ALA A 271 -14.20 -11.62 -2.74
N ILE A 272 -12.96 -11.78 -3.19
CA ILE A 272 -11.99 -10.69 -3.27
C ILE A 272 -12.34 -9.75 -4.43
N LYS A 273 -12.77 -10.30 -5.59
CA LYS A 273 -13.25 -9.50 -6.73
C LYS A 273 -14.45 -8.64 -6.35
N ILE A 274 -15.46 -9.25 -5.70
CA ILE A 274 -16.65 -8.53 -5.23
C ILE A 274 -16.24 -7.39 -4.30
N ARG A 275 -15.34 -7.64 -3.36
CA ARG A 275 -14.88 -6.64 -2.39
C ARG A 275 -14.17 -5.46 -3.05
N LYS A 276 -13.40 -5.70 -4.12
CA LYS A 276 -12.71 -4.64 -4.87
C LYS A 276 -13.70 -3.82 -5.71
N ILE A 277 -14.70 -4.47 -6.32
CA ILE A 277 -15.69 -3.80 -7.17
C ILE A 277 -16.74 -3.05 -6.34
N PHE A 278 -17.05 -3.53 -5.15
CA PHE A 278 -18.10 -3.01 -4.28
C PHE A 278 -18.08 -1.48 -4.09
N PRO A 279 -16.94 -0.84 -3.76
CA PRO A 279 -16.88 0.62 -3.63
C PRO A 279 -17.30 1.36 -4.91
N TYR A 280 -16.90 0.85 -6.08
CA TYR A 280 -17.24 1.46 -7.37
C TYR A 280 -18.74 1.35 -7.67
N VAL A 281 -19.34 0.18 -7.44
CA VAL A 281 -20.77 -0.04 -7.66
C VAL A 281 -21.60 0.85 -6.75
N ILE A 282 -21.28 0.91 -5.46
CA ILE A 282 -21.99 1.79 -4.51
C ILE A 282 -21.81 3.25 -4.88
N SER A 283 -20.60 3.68 -5.23
CA SER A 283 -20.34 5.07 -5.63
C SER A 283 -21.14 5.45 -6.86
N ALA A 284 -21.15 4.60 -7.90
CA ALA A 284 -21.94 4.83 -9.13
C ALA A 284 -23.43 4.91 -8.83
N PHE A 285 -23.96 3.97 -8.05
CA PHE A 285 -25.37 3.96 -7.65
C PHE A 285 -25.77 5.24 -6.89
N ASN A 286 -24.98 5.62 -5.90
CA ASN A 286 -25.25 6.83 -5.12
C ASN A 286 -25.13 8.11 -5.94
N ILE A 287 -24.18 8.18 -6.88
CA ILE A 287 -24.05 9.32 -7.82
C ILE A 287 -25.31 9.46 -8.67
N ILE A 288 -25.82 8.35 -9.22
CA ILE A 288 -27.08 8.35 -9.99
C ILE A 288 -28.24 8.85 -9.10
N LEU A 289 -28.30 8.39 -7.87
CA LEU A 289 -29.35 8.80 -6.92
C LEU A 289 -29.25 10.31 -6.60
N ILE A 290 -28.04 10.83 -6.38
CA ILE A 290 -27.79 12.27 -6.19
C ILE A 290 -28.27 13.09 -7.40
N ILE A 291 -27.98 12.62 -8.61
CA ILE A 291 -28.44 13.29 -9.85
C ILE A 291 -29.98 13.33 -9.91
N ILE A 292 -30.64 12.21 -9.60
CA ILE A 292 -32.13 12.14 -9.58
C ILE A 292 -32.70 13.12 -8.55
N ILE A 293 -32.09 13.22 -7.36
CA ILE A 293 -32.53 14.14 -6.32
C ILE A 293 -32.33 15.60 -6.77
N LEU A 294 -31.20 15.92 -7.37
CA LEU A 294 -30.92 17.25 -7.90
C LEU A 294 -31.92 17.66 -9.00
N LEU A 295 -32.26 16.73 -9.89
CA LEU A 295 -33.29 16.94 -10.92
C LEU A 295 -34.68 17.15 -10.30
N LYS A 296 -35.06 16.38 -9.27
CA LYS A 296 -36.30 16.61 -8.53
C LYS A 296 -36.29 17.97 -7.82
N LEU A 297 -35.21 18.32 -7.15
CA LEU A 297 -35.03 19.60 -6.47
C LEU A 297 -35.20 20.77 -7.47
N TYR A 298 -34.53 20.70 -8.61
CA TYR A 298 -34.66 21.68 -9.70
C TYR A 298 -36.12 21.84 -10.15
N ARG A 299 -36.83 20.72 -10.39
CA ARG A 299 -38.26 20.76 -10.78
C ARG A 299 -39.13 21.40 -9.71
N VAL A 300 -38.90 21.08 -8.43
CA VAL A 300 -39.66 21.66 -7.29
C VAL A 300 -39.40 23.15 -7.17
N ILE A 301 -38.15 23.60 -7.37
CA ILE A 301 -37.81 25.04 -7.33
C ILE A 301 -38.48 25.78 -8.50
N LYS A 302 -38.44 25.21 -9.71
CA LYS A 302 -38.97 25.86 -10.94
C LYS A 302 -40.48 25.80 -11.05
N SER A 303 -41.16 24.88 -10.36
CA SER A 303 -42.62 24.80 -10.32
C SER A 303 -43.20 26.10 -9.70
N LYS A 304 -43.97 26.86 -10.49
CA LYS A 304 -44.69 28.08 -10.07
C LYS A 304 -45.76 27.76 -9.02
#